data_dede88cf7cb725ab8d54511d5c42e428
#
_entry.id   dede88cf7cb725ab8d54511d5c42e428
#
_cell.length_a   1.000
_cell.length_b   1.000
_cell.length_c   1.000
_cell.angle_alpha   90.00
_cell.angle_beta   90.00
_cell.angle_gamma   90.00
#
_symmetry.space_group_name_H-M   'P 1'
#
loop_
_entity.id
_entity.type
_entity.pdbx_description
1 polymer ?
#
loop_
_entity_poly.entity_id
_entity_poly.type
_entity_poly.pdbx_seq_one_letter_code
_entity_poly.pdbx_strand_id
1 'polypeptide(L)'
;MKLFLSLFFLSFITISFPQEFQFESTIGQFKNASSFYVNPAGFIYVTDANTDEVCAIDTSGNILRKIGGYGWKESSFDSPADVFADALKVYVADKNNNRIQRFDKNLNYNFQIYTRDSDVEAERFGYPLSAVMSNQGDVFILDSENSRIVKFDIFGNFIQNFGGYDYGNYALEKPKQLAVSMQNNIFVIDGDQIIIFDQYGNGVGKASGKEDFTSIRIIFNWLTVTSGQRIYIANLNSSELNLKEVILNDIEENTQIVSSFIFNKKLYLLSTKKIFVYNRI
;
A
#
# COMPACT_ATOMS: atom_id res chain seq x y z
N MET A 1 -57.83 40.72 17.80
CA MET A 1 -57.28 39.62 16.99
C MET A 1 -55.80 39.56 17.29
N LYS A 2 -55.37 38.67 18.20
CA LYS A 2 -53.98 38.54 18.63
C LYS A 2 -53.35 37.44 17.80
N LEU A 3 -52.34 37.80 17.00
CA LEU A 3 -51.54 36.85 16.22
C LEU A 3 -50.55 36.19 17.18
N PHE A 4 -50.65 34.87 17.37
CA PHE A 4 -49.64 34.06 18.04
C PHE A 4 -48.57 33.66 17.00
N LEU A 5 -47.38 34.23 17.14
CA LEU A 5 -46.19 33.82 16.36
C LEU A 5 -45.58 32.62 17.05
N SER A 6 -45.77 31.42 16.51
CA SER A 6 -45.13 30.18 16.98
C SER A 6 -43.72 30.14 16.45
N LEU A 7 -42.69 30.32 17.30
CA LEU A 7 -41.31 30.11 16.98
C LEU A 7 -41.02 28.59 16.96
N PHE A 8 -40.82 28.02 15.78
CA PHE A 8 -40.31 26.66 15.63
C PHE A 8 -38.79 26.68 15.88
N PHE A 9 -38.37 26.17 17.02
CA PHE A 9 -36.94 25.84 17.26
C PHE A 9 -36.59 24.57 16.48
N LEU A 10 -35.90 24.73 15.37
CA LEU A 10 -35.24 23.58 14.67
C LEU A 10 -34.03 23.19 15.49
N SER A 11 -34.13 22.16 16.32
CA SER A 11 -32.96 21.54 16.95
C SER A 11 -32.23 20.74 15.89
N PHE A 12 -31.08 21.24 15.45
CA PHE A 12 -30.12 20.44 14.69
C PHE A 12 -29.57 19.34 15.59
N ILE A 13 -30.04 18.11 15.39
CA ILE A 13 -29.41 16.92 15.95
C ILE A 13 -28.11 16.74 15.18
N THR A 14 -26.98 17.18 15.73
CA THR A 14 -25.66 16.80 15.26
C THR A 14 -25.49 15.31 15.53
N ILE A 15 -25.62 14.46 14.52
CA ILE A 15 -25.25 13.06 14.60
C ILE A 15 -23.72 13.03 14.68
N SER A 16 -23.18 12.99 15.87
CA SER A 16 -21.76 12.70 16.09
C SER A 16 -21.56 11.20 15.86
N PHE A 17 -20.94 10.84 14.74
CA PHE A 17 -20.43 9.48 14.58
C PHE A 17 -19.29 9.31 15.60
N PRO A 18 -19.29 8.23 16.41
CA PRO A 18 -18.20 8.01 17.36
C PRO A 18 -16.89 7.91 16.58
N GLN A 19 -15.89 8.69 16.99
CA GLN A 19 -14.54 8.60 16.47
C GLN A 19 -14.00 7.20 16.80
N GLU A 20 -13.61 6.44 15.76
CA GLU A 20 -13.13 5.07 15.92
C GLU A 20 -11.65 5.02 16.35
N PHE A 21 -10.90 6.12 16.13
CA PHE A 21 -9.45 6.23 16.38
C PHE A 21 -9.11 7.55 17.05
N GLN A 22 -8.19 7.51 18.02
CA GLN A 22 -7.67 8.66 18.74
C GLN A 22 -6.17 8.79 18.52
N PHE A 23 -5.70 10.02 18.23
CA PHE A 23 -4.28 10.31 18.07
C PHE A 23 -3.48 9.92 19.31
N GLU A 24 -2.36 9.23 19.12
CA GLU A 24 -1.45 8.81 20.18
C GLU A 24 -0.10 9.54 20.07
N SER A 25 0.56 9.46 18.91
CA SER A 25 1.93 9.95 18.75
C SER A 25 2.31 10.09 17.27
N THR A 26 3.51 10.62 17.04
CA THR A 26 4.19 10.56 15.74
C THR A 26 5.53 9.86 15.89
N ILE A 27 5.90 9.05 14.88
CA ILE A 27 7.17 8.32 14.83
C ILE A 27 7.87 8.50 13.49
N GLY A 28 9.20 8.33 13.48
CA GLY A 28 10.03 8.44 12.28
C GLY A 28 10.24 9.88 11.82
N GLN A 29 11.27 10.08 11.00
CA GLN A 29 11.57 11.35 10.32
C GLN A 29 12.10 11.05 8.93
N PHE A 30 11.42 11.55 7.90
CA PHE A 30 11.71 11.27 6.49
C PHE A 30 11.88 12.56 5.70
N LYS A 31 12.49 12.49 4.52
CA LYS A 31 12.61 13.62 3.60
C LYS A 31 11.44 13.69 2.62
N ASN A 32 11.06 12.54 2.05
CA ASN A 32 9.92 12.37 1.16
C ASN A 32 9.53 10.89 1.11
N ALA A 33 8.99 10.38 2.24
CA ALA A 33 8.56 8.99 2.30
C ALA A 33 7.53 8.69 1.21
N SER A 34 7.76 7.61 0.46
CA SER A 34 6.93 7.18 -0.68
C SER A 34 6.03 5.99 -0.35
N SER A 35 6.45 5.13 0.57
CA SER A 35 5.72 3.93 0.95
C SER A 35 6.16 3.42 2.31
N PHE A 36 5.31 2.62 2.95
CA PHE A 36 5.67 1.87 4.15
C PHE A 36 4.89 0.57 4.27
N TYR A 37 5.47 -0.38 5.01
CA TYR A 37 4.84 -1.67 5.30
C TYR A 37 5.29 -2.20 6.66
N VAL A 38 4.44 -2.95 7.35
CA VAL A 38 4.78 -3.59 8.62
C VAL A 38 4.82 -5.11 8.46
N ASN A 39 5.87 -5.75 8.97
CA ASN A 39 5.91 -7.20 9.03
C ASN A 39 5.21 -7.75 10.29
N PRO A 40 4.92 -9.06 10.38
CA PRO A 40 4.27 -9.65 11.56
C PRO A 40 5.01 -9.46 12.88
N ALA A 41 6.32 -9.19 12.86
CA ALA A 41 7.13 -8.91 14.05
C ALA A 41 7.06 -7.44 14.51
N GLY A 42 6.37 -6.57 13.77
CA GLY A 42 6.23 -5.15 14.09
C GLY A 42 7.37 -4.26 13.55
N PHE A 43 8.22 -4.77 12.65
CA PHE A 43 9.19 -3.92 11.96
C PHE A 43 8.48 -3.17 10.84
N ILE A 44 8.58 -1.85 10.87
CA ILE A 44 8.02 -0.95 9.85
C ILE A 44 9.16 -0.60 8.90
N TYR A 45 8.98 -0.93 7.62
CA TYR A 45 9.90 -0.55 6.54
C TYR A 45 9.33 0.66 5.82
N VAL A 46 10.17 1.66 5.56
CA VAL A 46 9.77 2.90 4.89
C VAL A 46 10.74 3.18 3.75
N THR A 47 10.22 3.43 2.55
CA THR A 47 10.97 3.95 1.41
C THR A 47 10.93 5.48 1.41
N ASP A 48 12.05 6.12 1.14
CA ASP A 48 12.16 7.58 0.98
C ASP A 48 12.73 7.90 -0.41
N ALA A 49 11.88 8.39 -1.29
CA ALA A 49 12.23 8.66 -2.69
C ALA A 49 13.11 9.90 -2.87
N ASN A 50 13.29 10.74 -1.85
CA ASN A 50 14.19 11.90 -1.94
C ASN A 50 15.64 11.57 -1.57
N THR A 51 15.84 10.52 -0.78
CA THR A 51 17.18 10.06 -0.36
C THR A 51 17.57 8.74 -1.00
N ASP A 52 16.66 8.13 -1.78
CA ASP A 52 16.81 6.80 -2.37
C ASP A 52 17.17 5.75 -1.31
N GLU A 53 16.47 5.78 -0.15
CA GLU A 53 16.77 4.96 0.99
C GLU A 53 15.57 4.12 1.42
N VAL A 54 15.87 3.02 2.09
CA VAL A 54 14.91 2.20 2.83
C VAL A 54 15.37 2.10 4.27
N CYS A 55 14.48 2.42 5.20
CA CYS A 55 14.77 2.24 6.63
C CYS A 55 13.80 1.25 7.27
N ALA A 56 14.29 0.48 8.22
CA ALA A 56 13.50 -0.32 9.15
C ALA A 56 13.48 0.39 10.50
N ILE A 57 12.28 0.59 11.05
CA ILE A 57 12.06 1.15 12.38
C ILE A 57 11.16 0.20 13.19
N ASP A 58 11.22 0.30 14.51
CA ASP A 58 10.24 -0.36 15.38
C ASP A 58 8.95 0.47 15.52
N THR A 59 7.95 -0.07 16.21
CA THR A 59 6.67 0.61 16.45
C THR A 59 6.78 1.82 17.40
N SER A 60 7.94 2.03 18.03
CA SER A 60 8.28 3.22 18.83
C SER A 60 9.02 4.28 18.02
N GLY A 61 9.39 3.97 16.76
CA GLY A 61 10.08 4.88 15.86
C GLY A 61 11.62 4.82 15.94
N ASN A 62 12.19 3.86 16.71
CA ASN A 62 13.63 3.68 16.74
C ASN A 62 14.13 3.08 15.42
N ILE A 63 15.18 3.68 14.84
CA ILE A 63 15.80 3.16 13.62
C ILE A 63 16.57 1.89 13.95
N LEU A 64 16.18 0.78 13.32
CA LEU A 64 16.84 -0.53 13.43
C LEU A 64 17.93 -0.70 12.37
N ARG A 65 17.64 -0.26 11.15
CA ARG A 65 18.53 -0.36 10.00
C ARG A 65 18.16 0.69 8.95
N LYS A 66 19.17 1.13 8.18
CA LYS A 66 19.02 1.99 7.02
C LYS A 66 19.97 1.55 5.93
N ILE A 67 19.47 1.45 4.71
CA ILE A 67 20.22 1.12 3.49
C ILE A 67 19.80 2.05 2.37
N GLY A 68 20.60 2.17 1.33
CA GLY A 68 20.24 2.90 0.12
C GLY A 68 21.27 3.93 -0.28
N GLY A 69 20.77 5.00 -0.85
CA GLY A 69 21.47 6.01 -1.62
C GLY A 69 21.34 5.75 -3.11
N TYR A 70 21.38 6.82 -3.89
CA TYR A 70 21.23 6.78 -5.34
C TYR A 70 22.24 5.83 -6.01
N GLY A 71 21.76 4.94 -6.87
CA GLY A 71 22.62 4.08 -7.67
C GLY A 71 22.01 2.74 -8.07
N TRP A 72 22.83 1.94 -8.78
CA TRP A 72 22.46 0.62 -9.31
C TRP A 72 23.01 -0.56 -8.51
N LYS A 73 23.94 -0.33 -7.59
CA LYS A 73 24.56 -1.43 -6.80
C LYS A 73 23.49 -2.13 -5.93
N GLU A 74 23.84 -3.30 -5.40
CA GLU A 74 23.06 -3.96 -4.37
C GLU A 74 22.82 -3.00 -3.19
N SER A 75 21.58 -2.99 -2.70
CA SER A 75 21.12 -2.09 -1.62
C SER A 75 21.17 -0.58 -1.94
N SER A 76 21.46 -0.18 -3.19
CA SER A 76 21.24 1.19 -3.68
C SER A 76 19.95 1.25 -4.48
N PHE A 77 19.35 2.42 -4.62
CA PHE A 77 18.06 2.59 -5.30
C PHE A 77 18.07 3.82 -6.22
N ASP A 78 17.09 3.88 -7.11
CA ASP A 78 16.71 5.06 -7.86
C ASP A 78 15.17 5.14 -7.83
N SER A 79 14.66 6.05 -7.00
CA SER A 79 13.23 6.25 -6.76
C SER A 79 12.51 4.97 -6.27
N PRO A 80 12.85 4.46 -5.05
CA PRO A 80 12.16 3.29 -4.47
C PRO A 80 10.69 3.64 -4.24
N ALA A 81 9.81 2.98 -5.01
CA ALA A 81 8.39 3.33 -5.09
C ALA A 81 7.56 2.65 -4.01
N ASP A 82 7.85 1.40 -3.70
CA ASP A 82 7.06 0.60 -2.77
C ASP A 82 7.92 -0.39 -1.98
N VAL A 83 7.44 -0.77 -0.81
CA VAL A 83 8.00 -1.83 0.01
C VAL A 83 6.91 -2.77 0.51
N PHE A 84 7.18 -4.07 0.43
CA PHE A 84 6.38 -5.15 1.02
C PHE A 84 7.26 -5.99 1.94
N ALA A 85 6.71 -6.51 3.03
CA ALA A 85 7.44 -7.39 3.93
C ALA A 85 6.57 -8.52 4.47
N ASP A 86 7.12 -9.74 4.47
CA ASP A 86 6.60 -10.85 5.25
C ASP A 86 7.42 -11.03 6.56
N ALA A 87 7.29 -12.18 7.21
CA ALA A 87 8.02 -12.47 8.45
C ALA A 87 9.55 -12.52 8.28
N LEU A 88 10.07 -12.83 7.10
CA LEU A 88 11.47 -13.12 6.82
C LEU A 88 12.09 -12.28 5.72
N LYS A 89 11.30 -11.78 4.79
CA LYS A 89 11.74 -11.13 3.54
C LYS A 89 11.14 -9.76 3.37
N VAL A 90 11.88 -8.89 2.71
CA VAL A 90 11.46 -7.55 2.32
C VAL A 90 11.70 -7.40 0.81
N TYR A 91 10.71 -6.89 0.10
CA TYR A 91 10.78 -6.61 -1.34
C TYR A 91 10.64 -5.11 -1.54
N VAL A 92 11.53 -4.53 -2.34
CA VAL A 92 11.53 -3.10 -2.67
C VAL A 92 11.41 -2.94 -4.18
N ALA A 93 10.41 -2.21 -4.61
CA ALA A 93 10.25 -1.80 -6.01
C ALA A 93 11.19 -0.63 -6.31
N ASP A 94 12.31 -0.93 -6.95
CA ASP A 94 13.36 0.00 -7.36
C ASP A 94 13.04 0.52 -8.78
N LYS A 95 12.13 1.50 -8.82
CA LYS A 95 11.36 1.89 -10.00
C LYS A 95 12.24 2.24 -11.20
N ASN A 96 13.13 3.22 -11.07
CA ASN A 96 13.92 3.71 -12.19
C ASN A 96 15.03 2.74 -12.58
N ASN A 97 15.41 1.85 -11.68
CA ASN A 97 16.32 0.75 -11.97
C ASN A 97 15.62 -0.49 -12.57
N ASN A 98 14.31 -0.44 -12.81
CA ASN A 98 13.53 -1.51 -13.44
C ASN A 98 13.72 -2.88 -12.76
N ARG A 99 13.80 -2.92 -11.44
CA ARG A 99 14.04 -4.16 -10.68
C ARG A 99 13.26 -4.21 -9.37
N ILE A 100 13.12 -5.41 -8.84
CA ILE A 100 12.71 -5.65 -7.45
C ILE A 100 13.92 -6.18 -6.71
N GLN A 101 14.34 -5.52 -5.64
CA GLN A 101 15.35 -6.04 -4.73
C GLN A 101 14.70 -6.76 -3.56
N ARG A 102 15.25 -7.94 -3.21
CA ARG A 102 14.82 -8.75 -2.06
C ARG A 102 15.91 -8.75 -0.99
N PHE A 103 15.46 -8.55 0.25
CA PHE A 103 16.28 -8.53 1.45
C PHE A 103 15.73 -9.52 2.49
N ASP A 104 16.53 -9.83 3.49
CA ASP A 104 16.03 -10.42 4.74
C ASP A 104 15.31 -9.33 5.60
N LYS A 105 14.71 -9.74 6.69
CA LYS A 105 14.01 -8.82 7.62
C LYS A 105 14.91 -7.74 8.23
N ASN A 106 16.25 -7.94 8.23
CA ASN A 106 17.23 -7.00 8.74
C ASN A 106 17.83 -6.12 7.62
N LEU A 107 17.23 -6.13 6.42
CA LEU A 107 17.70 -5.43 5.23
C LEU A 107 19.10 -5.86 4.75
N ASN A 108 19.49 -7.12 4.94
CA ASN A 108 20.62 -7.69 4.24
C ASN A 108 20.18 -8.15 2.86
N TYR A 109 20.92 -7.74 1.82
CA TYR A 109 20.60 -8.08 0.42
C TYR A 109 20.66 -9.60 0.20
N ASN A 110 19.69 -10.13 -0.52
CA ASN A 110 19.62 -11.53 -0.90
C ASN A 110 19.66 -11.74 -2.41
N PHE A 111 18.85 -10.97 -3.16
CA PHE A 111 18.54 -11.27 -4.55
C PHE A 111 17.82 -10.12 -5.23
N GLN A 112 17.83 -10.08 -6.56
CA GLN A 112 16.98 -9.17 -7.33
C GLN A 112 16.25 -9.90 -8.46
N ILE A 113 15.08 -9.41 -8.83
CA ILE A 113 14.36 -9.76 -10.05
C ILE A 113 14.56 -8.60 -11.03
N TYR A 114 15.20 -8.88 -12.16
CA TYR A 114 15.45 -7.94 -13.26
C TYR A 114 15.32 -8.72 -14.57
N THR A 115 14.35 -8.35 -15.38
CA THR A 115 14.02 -9.07 -16.62
C THR A 115 13.96 -8.17 -17.85
N ARG A 116 14.38 -6.88 -17.73
CA ARG A 116 14.26 -5.93 -18.80
C ARG A 116 14.97 -6.36 -20.07
N ASP A 117 16.11 -7.04 -19.95
CA ASP A 117 16.95 -7.50 -21.04
C ASP A 117 16.72 -8.97 -21.41
N SER A 118 15.67 -9.61 -20.85
CA SER A 118 15.35 -11.01 -21.19
C SER A 118 14.92 -11.16 -22.66
N ASP A 119 15.25 -12.29 -23.26
CA ASP A 119 14.76 -12.67 -24.58
C ASP A 119 13.28 -13.04 -24.58
N VAL A 120 12.71 -13.36 -23.41
CA VAL A 120 11.30 -13.69 -23.22
C VAL A 120 10.49 -12.42 -22.94
N GLU A 121 9.82 -11.89 -23.94
CA GLU A 121 9.05 -10.65 -23.84
C GLU A 121 7.98 -10.70 -22.76
N ALA A 122 7.35 -11.85 -22.55
CA ALA A 122 6.27 -12.02 -21.58
C ALA A 122 6.70 -11.75 -20.13
N GLU A 123 7.97 -11.98 -19.77
CA GLU A 123 8.49 -11.77 -18.41
C GLU A 123 9.12 -10.39 -18.20
N ARG A 124 9.39 -9.62 -19.27
CA ARG A 124 9.96 -8.27 -19.15
C ARG A 124 9.01 -7.37 -18.35
N PHE A 125 9.56 -6.57 -17.46
CA PHE A 125 8.81 -5.48 -16.82
C PHE A 125 9.67 -4.21 -16.75
N GLY A 126 8.99 -3.07 -16.69
CA GLY A 126 9.63 -1.77 -16.56
C GLY A 126 8.92 -0.87 -15.55
N TYR A 127 9.72 -0.01 -14.92
CA TYR A 127 9.24 0.95 -13.91
C TYR A 127 8.30 0.34 -12.87
N PRO A 128 8.71 -0.73 -12.16
CA PRO A 128 7.83 -1.42 -11.21
C PRO A 128 7.36 -0.46 -10.12
N LEU A 129 6.05 -0.40 -9.91
CA LEU A 129 5.45 0.47 -8.89
C LEU A 129 5.26 -0.24 -7.57
N SER A 130 5.07 -1.55 -7.58
CA SER A 130 4.79 -2.35 -6.38
C SER A 130 5.18 -3.81 -6.61
N ALA A 131 5.53 -4.50 -5.53
CA ALA A 131 5.69 -5.94 -5.52
C ALA A 131 5.14 -6.52 -4.21
N VAL A 132 4.42 -7.64 -4.31
CA VAL A 132 3.89 -8.37 -3.16
C VAL A 132 4.16 -9.87 -3.31
N MET A 133 4.20 -10.60 -2.19
CA MET A 133 4.39 -12.04 -2.20
C MET A 133 3.21 -12.74 -1.55
N SER A 134 2.68 -13.79 -2.20
CA SER A 134 1.64 -14.65 -1.64
C SER A 134 2.17 -15.57 -0.54
N ASN A 135 1.25 -16.17 0.23
CA ASN A 135 1.61 -17.19 1.23
C ASN A 135 2.23 -18.45 0.61
N GLN A 136 2.08 -18.65 -0.70
CA GLN A 136 2.68 -19.76 -1.45
C GLN A 136 4.09 -19.44 -1.97
N GLY A 137 4.52 -18.18 -1.83
CA GLY A 137 5.84 -17.73 -2.24
C GLY A 137 5.88 -17.12 -3.65
N ASP A 138 4.74 -17.02 -4.34
CA ASP A 138 4.68 -16.33 -5.63
C ASP A 138 4.84 -14.83 -5.45
N VAL A 139 5.66 -14.21 -6.29
CA VAL A 139 5.91 -12.76 -6.30
C VAL A 139 5.14 -12.13 -7.45
N PHE A 140 4.33 -11.13 -7.14
CA PHE A 140 3.55 -10.36 -8.09
C PHE A 140 4.15 -8.96 -8.21
N ILE A 141 4.51 -8.55 -9.40
CA ILE A 141 5.16 -7.27 -9.71
C ILE A 141 4.20 -6.44 -10.56
N LEU A 142 3.94 -5.21 -10.15
CA LEU A 142 3.18 -4.25 -10.94
C LEU A 142 4.09 -3.58 -11.96
N ASP A 143 3.95 -3.98 -13.20
CA ASP A 143 4.63 -3.44 -14.37
C ASP A 143 3.89 -2.21 -14.88
N SER A 144 4.40 -1.00 -14.59
CA SER A 144 3.72 0.22 -15.02
C SER A 144 3.97 0.56 -16.50
N GLU A 145 5.02 0.03 -17.09
CA GLU A 145 5.30 0.25 -18.52
C GLU A 145 4.23 -0.39 -19.41
N ASN A 146 3.71 -1.56 -19.00
CA ASN A 146 2.70 -2.31 -19.75
C ASN A 146 1.35 -2.40 -19.04
N SER A 147 1.15 -1.69 -17.92
CA SER A 147 -0.09 -1.68 -17.12
C SER A 147 -0.60 -3.09 -16.84
N ARG A 148 0.25 -3.96 -16.30
CA ARG A 148 -0.06 -5.37 -16.03
C ARG A 148 0.63 -5.87 -14.76
N ILE A 149 0.28 -7.06 -14.34
CA ILE A 149 0.94 -7.78 -13.25
C ILE A 149 1.78 -8.92 -13.86
N VAL A 150 3.04 -9.01 -13.45
CA VAL A 150 3.94 -10.10 -13.82
C VAL A 150 4.19 -10.97 -12.60
N LYS A 151 3.96 -12.27 -12.73
CA LYS A 151 4.07 -13.26 -11.67
C LYS A 151 5.34 -14.09 -11.83
N PHE A 152 6.10 -14.19 -10.74
CA PHE A 152 7.29 -15.02 -10.63
C PHE A 152 7.15 -15.99 -9.45
N ASP A 153 7.89 -17.09 -9.47
CA ASP A 153 8.07 -17.94 -8.31
C ASP A 153 9.05 -17.32 -7.30
N ILE A 154 9.23 -17.99 -6.16
CA ILE A 154 10.15 -17.55 -5.09
C ILE A 154 11.62 -17.50 -5.53
N PHE A 155 11.99 -18.19 -6.60
CA PHE A 155 13.34 -18.25 -7.17
C PHE A 155 13.56 -17.20 -8.26
N GLY A 156 12.50 -16.48 -8.66
CA GLY A 156 12.53 -15.47 -9.72
C GLY A 156 12.31 -16.03 -11.12
N ASN A 157 11.77 -17.25 -11.24
CA ASN A 157 11.36 -17.80 -12.53
C ASN A 157 9.99 -17.25 -12.91
N PHE A 158 9.84 -16.83 -14.16
CA PHE A 158 8.58 -16.34 -14.71
C PHE A 158 7.51 -17.44 -14.72
N ILE A 159 6.29 -17.08 -14.30
CA ILE A 159 5.13 -17.96 -14.33
C ILE A 159 4.14 -17.49 -15.40
N GLN A 160 3.67 -16.25 -15.29
CA GLN A 160 2.68 -15.64 -16.19
C GLN A 160 2.60 -14.13 -16.00
N ASN A 161 1.86 -13.45 -16.88
CA ASN A 161 1.38 -12.09 -16.65
C ASN A 161 -0.13 -12.03 -16.86
N PHE A 162 -0.78 -11.01 -16.28
CA PHE A 162 -2.23 -10.80 -16.37
C PHE A 162 -2.60 -9.35 -16.09
N GLY A 163 -3.87 -8.99 -16.34
CA GLY A 163 -4.38 -7.64 -16.13
C GLY A 163 -4.00 -6.65 -17.21
N GLY A 164 -3.33 -7.09 -18.29
CA GLY A 164 -2.98 -6.22 -19.42
C GLY A 164 -4.19 -5.80 -20.26
N TYR A 165 -3.93 -5.10 -21.38
CA TYR A 165 -4.95 -4.50 -22.26
C TYR A 165 -5.98 -5.49 -22.81
N ASP A 166 -5.64 -6.76 -22.88
CA ASP A 166 -6.48 -7.85 -23.39
C ASP A 166 -7.35 -8.53 -22.32
N TYR A 167 -7.31 -8.05 -21.07
CA TYR A 167 -8.05 -8.62 -19.94
C TYR A 167 -9.51 -8.12 -19.83
N GLY A 168 -10.05 -7.51 -20.88
CA GLY A 168 -11.43 -7.07 -20.95
C GLY A 168 -11.81 -6.16 -19.78
N ASN A 169 -12.86 -6.51 -19.03
CA ASN A 169 -13.32 -5.70 -17.90
C ASN A 169 -12.30 -5.59 -16.74
N TYR A 170 -11.28 -6.44 -16.71
CA TYR A 170 -10.25 -6.46 -15.67
C TYR A 170 -8.89 -5.92 -16.16
N ALA A 171 -8.85 -5.31 -17.37
CA ALA A 171 -7.67 -4.62 -17.86
C ALA A 171 -7.33 -3.44 -16.95
N LEU A 172 -6.04 -3.30 -16.62
CA LEU A 172 -5.51 -2.19 -15.81
C LEU A 172 -5.22 -0.99 -16.70
N GLU A 173 -5.65 0.20 -16.26
CA GLU A 173 -5.47 1.44 -17.02
C GLU A 173 -4.51 2.44 -16.33
N LYS A 174 -4.65 2.58 -15.02
CA LYS A 174 -3.87 3.51 -14.18
C LYS A 174 -3.44 2.85 -12.87
N PRO A 175 -2.80 1.67 -12.94
CA PRO A 175 -2.48 0.93 -11.73
C PRO A 175 -1.39 1.64 -10.93
N LYS A 176 -1.53 1.62 -9.58
CA LYS A 176 -0.59 2.32 -8.68
C LYS A 176 0.08 1.41 -7.67
N GLN A 177 -0.64 0.45 -7.10
CA GLN A 177 -0.12 -0.37 -6.03
C GLN A 177 -0.85 -1.70 -5.91
N LEU A 178 -0.13 -2.72 -5.44
CA LEU A 178 -0.63 -4.05 -5.13
C LEU A 178 -0.78 -4.26 -3.62
N ALA A 179 -1.75 -5.08 -3.24
CA ALA A 179 -1.79 -5.72 -1.93
C ALA A 179 -2.25 -7.17 -2.10
N VAL A 180 -1.83 -8.05 -1.20
CA VAL A 180 -2.18 -9.48 -1.23
C VAL A 180 -2.90 -9.87 0.06
N SER A 181 -4.02 -10.57 -0.07
CA SER A 181 -4.77 -11.09 1.08
C SER A 181 -4.21 -12.43 1.57
N MET A 182 -4.63 -12.83 2.78
CA MET A 182 -4.30 -14.16 3.33
C MET A 182 -4.85 -15.32 2.46
N GLN A 183 -5.87 -15.07 1.65
CA GLN A 183 -6.45 -16.02 0.68
C GLN A 183 -5.71 -15.99 -0.67
N ASN A 184 -4.59 -15.25 -0.77
CA ASN A 184 -3.79 -15.05 -1.98
C ASN A 184 -4.53 -14.32 -3.12
N ASN A 185 -5.58 -13.57 -2.82
CA ASN A 185 -6.17 -12.65 -3.79
C ASN A 185 -5.30 -11.39 -3.89
N ILE A 186 -5.11 -10.92 -5.12
CA ILE A 186 -4.32 -9.75 -5.46
C ILE A 186 -5.26 -8.57 -5.67
N PHE A 187 -5.10 -7.54 -4.86
CA PHE A 187 -5.84 -6.29 -4.93
C PHE A 187 -4.98 -5.24 -5.61
N VAL A 188 -5.51 -4.57 -6.60
CA VAL A 188 -4.81 -3.51 -7.36
C VAL A 188 -5.64 -2.25 -7.29
N ILE A 189 -5.06 -1.13 -6.85
CA ILE A 189 -5.69 0.16 -7.09
C ILE A 189 -5.39 0.62 -8.52
N ASP A 190 -6.47 0.96 -9.25
CA ASP A 190 -6.46 1.38 -10.64
C ASP A 190 -7.35 2.61 -10.81
N GLY A 191 -6.78 3.81 -10.67
CA GLY A 191 -7.52 5.06 -10.57
C GLY A 191 -8.41 5.08 -9.33
N ASP A 192 -9.72 5.22 -9.52
CA ASP A 192 -10.75 5.21 -8.47
C ASP A 192 -11.30 3.79 -8.16
N GLN A 193 -10.71 2.75 -8.73
CA GLN A 193 -11.15 1.37 -8.57
C GLN A 193 -10.13 0.52 -7.80
N ILE A 194 -10.64 -0.51 -7.15
CA ILE A 194 -9.87 -1.67 -6.68
C ILE A 194 -10.27 -2.84 -7.56
N ILE A 195 -9.33 -3.38 -8.31
CA ILE A 195 -9.51 -4.58 -9.12
C ILE A 195 -8.94 -5.76 -8.36
N ILE A 196 -9.67 -6.88 -8.30
CA ILE A 196 -9.28 -8.06 -7.53
C ILE A 196 -9.09 -9.23 -8.47
N PHE A 197 -7.91 -9.84 -8.39
CA PHE A 197 -7.58 -11.08 -9.09
C PHE A 197 -7.37 -12.20 -8.08
N ASP A 198 -7.64 -13.44 -8.50
CA ASP A 198 -7.16 -14.61 -7.77
C ASP A 198 -5.66 -14.85 -8.01
N GLN A 199 -5.08 -15.83 -7.33
CA GLN A 199 -3.65 -16.17 -7.48
C GLN A 199 -3.29 -16.70 -8.88
N TYR A 200 -4.27 -17.05 -9.69
CA TYR A 200 -4.09 -17.54 -11.07
C TYR A 200 -4.27 -16.43 -12.12
N GLY A 201 -4.56 -15.20 -11.68
CA GLY A 201 -4.75 -14.05 -12.55
C GLY A 201 -6.16 -13.88 -13.09
N ASN A 202 -7.15 -14.66 -12.62
CA ASN A 202 -8.54 -14.45 -13.01
C ASN A 202 -9.10 -13.25 -12.25
N GLY A 203 -9.79 -12.34 -12.96
CA GLY A 203 -10.52 -11.24 -12.33
C GLY A 203 -11.74 -11.76 -11.57
N VAL A 204 -11.79 -11.51 -10.25
CA VAL A 204 -12.83 -12.05 -9.37
C VAL A 204 -13.70 -10.99 -8.71
N GLY A 205 -13.33 -9.70 -8.78
CA GLY A 205 -14.13 -8.64 -8.20
C GLY A 205 -13.61 -7.24 -8.50
N LYS A 206 -14.47 -6.26 -8.23
CA LYS A 206 -14.16 -4.84 -8.29
C LYS A 206 -14.87 -4.08 -7.18
N ALA A 207 -14.25 -3.00 -6.71
CA ALA A 207 -14.88 -2.00 -5.87
C ALA A 207 -14.49 -0.62 -6.39
N SER A 208 -15.40 0.34 -6.34
CA SER A 208 -15.16 1.70 -6.83
C SER A 208 -15.23 2.69 -5.68
N GLY A 209 -14.35 3.68 -5.70
CA GLY A 209 -14.39 4.85 -4.84
C GLY A 209 -15.11 6.03 -5.50
N LYS A 210 -15.02 7.18 -4.86
CA LYS A 210 -15.49 8.46 -5.40
C LYS A 210 -14.37 9.31 -6.00
N GLU A 211 -13.13 8.95 -5.68
CA GLU A 211 -11.91 9.66 -6.05
C GLU A 211 -10.81 8.64 -6.27
N ASP A 212 -9.75 9.03 -7.00
CA ASP A 212 -8.58 8.19 -7.23
C ASP A 212 -7.95 7.73 -5.91
N PHE A 213 -7.73 6.44 -5.80
CA PHE A 213 -6.97 5.86 -4.69
C PHE A 213 -5.47 6.10 -4.89
N THR A 214 -4.77 6.33 -3.78
CA THR A 214 -3.33 6.61 -3.79
C THR A 214 -2.51 5.48 -3.18
N SER A 215 -3.07 4.73 -2.23
CA SER A 215 -2.38 3.60 -1.60
C SER A 215 -3.38 2.53 -1.14
N ILE A 216 -2.93 1.28 -1.15
CA ILE A 216 -3.65 0.12 -0.63
C ILE A 216 -2.71 -0.74 0.20
N ARG A 217 -3.15 -1.17 1.38
CA ARG A 217 -2.42 -2.10 2.24
C ARG A 217 -3.34 -3.17 2.79
N ILE A 218 -2.83 -4.39 2.87
CA ILE A 218 -3.48 -5.47 3.60
C ILE A 218 -2.48 -6.00 4.62
N ILE A 219 -2.84 -5.85 5.90
CA ILE A 219 -2.07 -6.41 7.02
C ILE A 219 -3.00 -7.38 7.76
N PHE A 220 -2.68 -8.66 7.71
CA PHE A 220 -3.56 -9.73 8.14
C PHE A 220 -4.92 -9.64 7.39
N ASN A 221 -6.01 -9.38 8.10
CA ASN A 221 -7.36 -9.26 7.53
C ASN A 221 -7.84 -7.80 7.40
N TRP A 222 -6.98 -6.82 7.69
CA TRP A 222 -7.34 -5.42 7.56
C TRP A 222 -6.83 -4.85 6.24
N LEU A 223 -7.78 -4.50 5.38
CA LEU A 223 -7.55 -3.68 4.21
C LEU A 223 -7.63 -2.21 4.62
N THR A 224 -6.67 -1.41 4.21
CA THR A 224 -6.72 0.05 4.26
C THR A 224 -6.49 0.62 2.87
N VAL A 225 -7.22 1.66 2.53
CA VAL A 225 -7.11 2.39 1.26
C VAL A 225 -7.02 3.87 1.57
N THR A 226 -6.08 4.55 0.93
CA THR A 226 -5.88 5.99 1.06
C THR A 226 -6.31 6.68 -0.23
N SER A 227 -7.00 7.82 -0.12
CA SER A 227 -7.38 8.70 -1.22
C SER A 227 -7.26 10.15 -0.75
N GLY A 228 -6.21 10.85 -1.16
CA GLY A 228 -5.90 12.17 -0.63
C GLY A 228 -5.72 12.16 0.89
N GLN A 229 -6.60 12.82 1.63
CA GLN A 229 -6.63 12.80 3.11
C GLN A 229 -7.63 11.79 3.69
N ARG A 230 -8.38 11.09 2.85
CA ARG A 230 -9.38 10.11 3.28
C ARG A 230 -8.75 8.73 3.42
N ILE A 231 -9.16 8.04 4.45
CA ILE A 231 -8.73 6.67 4.73
C ILE A 231 -9.98 5.81 4.81
N TYR A 232 -9.96 4.71 4.09
CA TYR A 232 -11.00 3.71 4.11
C TYR A 232 -10.44 2.42 4.67
N ILE A 233 -11.25 1.72 5.47
CA ILE A 233 -10.90 0.42 6.05
C ILE A 233 -11.95 -0.62 5.73
N ALA A 234 -11.52 -1.87 5.57
CA ALA A 234 -12.41 -3.01 5.51
C ALA A 234 -11.78 -4.22 6.22
N ASN A 235 -12.62 -5.07 6.79
CA ASN A 235 -12.18 -6.35 7.34
C ASN A 235 -12.49 -7.45 6.30
N LEU A 236 -11.45 -8.09 5.79
CA LEU A 236 -11.55 -9.12 4.75
C LEU A 236 -12.10 -10.48 5.25
N ASN A 237 -12.42 -10.61 6.55
CA ASN A 237 -13.18 -11.75 7.07
C ASN A 237 -14.70 -11.64 6.78
N SER A 238 -15.20 -10.48 6.38
CA SER A 238 -16.58 -10.31 5.96
C SER A 238 -16.79 -10.85 4.56
N SER A 239 -18.02 -11.31 4.26
CA SER A 239 -18.38 -11.88 2.95
C SER A 239 -18.37 -10.86 1.81
N GLU A 240 -18.45 -9.57 2.14
CA GLU A 240 -18.48 -8.47 1.17
C GLU A 240 -17.39 -7.45 1.50
N LEU A 241 -16.76 -6.92 0.46
CA LEU A 241 -15.81 -5.82 0.59
C LEU A 241 -16.58 -4.50 0.82
N ASN A 242 -16.67 -4.11 2.09
CA ASN A 242 -17.32 -2.86 2.49
C ASN A 242 -16.26 -1.87 3.01
N LEU A 243 -15.92 -0.88 2.19
CA LEU A 243 -14.99 0.19 2.53
C LEU A 243 -15.69 1.23 3.41
N LYS A 244 -15.30 1.31 4.69
CA LYS A 244 -15.80 2.29 5.65
C LYS A 244 -14.78 3.42 5.78
N GLU A 245 -15.23 4.66 5.61
CA GLU A 245 -14.38 5.84 5.83
C GLU A 245 -14.07 6.03 7.32
N VAL A 246 -12.80 6.29 7.62
CA VAL A 246 -12.31 6.61 8.96
C VAL A 246 -12.29 8.13 9.12
N ILE A 247 -13.00 8.64 10.11
CA ILE A 247 -13.02 10.08 10.43
C ILE A 247 -11.95 10.36 11.47
N LEU A 248 -10.99 11.22 11.13
CA LEU A 248 -9.90 11.68 11.99
C LEU A 248 -9.98 13.19 12.13
N ASN A 249 -10.11 13.68 13.36
CA ASN A 249 -10.30 15.11 13.65
C ASN A 249 -8.98 15.86 13.87
N ASP A 250 -7.86 15.14 14.04
CA ASP A 250 -6.58 15.70 14.51
C ASP A 250 -5.51 15.77 13.41
N ILE A 251 -5.88 15.59 12.13
CA ILE A 251 -4.95 15.76 11.01
C ILE A 251 -5.00 17.22 10.55
N GLU A 252 -3.84 17.87 10.51
CA GLU A 252 -3.69 19.21 9.93
C GLU A 252 -4.21 19.24 8.48
N GLU A 253 -5.01 20.25 8.11
CA GLU A 253 -5.72 20.35 6.83
C GLU A 253 -4.84 20.15 5.57
N ASN A 254 -3.55 20.41 5.65
CA ASN A 254 -2.61 20.30 4.53
C ASN A 254 -1.69 19.07 4.61
N THR A 255 -1.94 18.12 5.52
CA THR A 255 -1.10 16.93 5.63
C THR A 255 -1.38 15.99 4.47
N GLN A 256 -0.41 15.79 3.59
CA GLN A 256 -0.48 14.77 2.54
C GLN A 256 -0.30 13.38 3.15
N ILE A 257 -1.35 12.57 3.14
CA ILE A 257 -1.28 11.17 3.55
C ILE A 257 -0.85 10.34 2.33
N VAL A 258 0.27 9.65 2.48
CA VAL A 258 0.87 8.81 1.43
C VAL A 258 0.28 7.41 1.45
N SER A 259 0.15 6.82 2.64
CA SER A 259 -0.31 5.44 2.81
C SER A 259 -0.81 5.21 4.24
N SER A 260 -1.54 4.11 4.46
CA SER A 260 -2.07 3.74 5.77
C SER A 260 -2.07 2.23 5.98
N PHE A 261 -1.99 1.78 7.23
CA PHE A 261 -2.27 0.38 7.60
C PHE A 261 -2.79 0.28 9.05
N ILE A 262 -3.46 -0.85 9.35
CA ILE A 262 -3.84 -1.21 10.72
C ILE A 262 -2.94 -2.35 11.19
N PHE A 263 -2.31 -2.17 12.36
CA PHE A 263 -1.49 -3.18 13.00
C PHE A 263 -1.66 -3.12 14.52
N ASN A 264 -1.89 -4.26 15.18
CA ASN A 264 -2.09 -4.36 16.63
C ASN A 264 -3.13 -3.36 17.17
N LYS A 265 -4.29 -3.25 16.51
CA LYS A 265 -5.39 -2.33 16.84
C LYS A 265 -5.04 -0.84 16.71
N LYS A 266 -3.89 -0.50 16.17
CA LYS A 266 -3.50 0.88 15.88
C LYS A 266 -3.58 1.15 14.38
N LEU A 267 -3.99 2.36 14.03
CA LEU A 267 -3.93 2.87 12.67
C LEU A 267 -2.65 3.70 12.54
N TYR A 268 -1.85 3.38 11.54
CA TYR A 268 -0.64 4.09 11.16
C TYR A 268 -0.87 4.83 9.85
N LEU A 269 -0.56 6.11 9.81
CA LEU A 269 -0.67 6.95 8.62
C LEU A 269 0.68 7.52 8.26
N LEU A 270 1.17 7.19 7.09
CA LEU A 270 2.39 7.76 6.55
C LEU A 270 2.09 9.10 5.88
N SER A 271 2.76 10.16 6.31
CA SER A 271 2.95 11.37 5.52
C SER A 271 4.34 11.36 4.87
N THR A 272 4.62 12.33 4.02
CA THR A 272 5.96 12.47 3.42
C THR A 272 7.07 12.69 4.45
N LYS A 273 6.74 13.07 5.71
CA LYS A 273 7.72 13.47 6.74
C LYS A 273 7.76 12.57 7.96
N LYS A 274 6.64 11.97 8.34
CA LYS A 274 6.48 11.23 9.60
C LYS A 274 5.32 10.24 9.51
N ILE A 275 5.23 9.34 10.45
CA ILE A 275 4.09 8.43 10.64
C ILE A 275 3.29 8.92 11.84
N PHE A 276 1.99 9.09 11.65
CA PHE A 276 1.02 9.33 12.73
C PHE A 276 0.49 8.01 13.22
N VAL A 277 0.37 7.85 14.53
CA VAL A 277 -0.13 6.65 15.19
C VAL A 277 -1.41 6.98 15.94
N TYR A 278 -2.44 6.19 15.73
CA TYR A 278 -3.75 6.35 16.35
C TYR A 278 -4.14 5.04 17.05
N ASN A 279 -4.66 5.14 18.25
CA ASN A 279 -5.26 4.02 18.98
C ASN A 279 -6.72 3.84 18.54
N ARG A 280 -7.16 2.61 18.40
CA ARG A 280 -8.58 2.30 18.25
C ARG A 280 -9.26 2.42 19.63
N ILE A 281 -10.37 3.18 19.68
CA ILE A 281 -11.18 3.41 20.89
C ILE A 281 -12.17 2.27 21.09
#